data_c745fb173af4f1fccf97cc9658b7d222
#
_entry.id   c745fb173af4f1fccf97cc9658b7d222
#
_cell.length_a   1.000
_cell.length_b   1.000
_cell.length_c   1.000
_cell.angle_alpha   90.00
_cell.angle_beta   90.00
_cell.angle_gamma   90.00
#
_symmetry.space_group_name_H-M   'P 1'
#
loop_
_entity.id
_entity.type
_entity.pdbx_description
1 polymer ?
#
loop_
_entity_poly.entity_id
_entity_poly.type
_entity_poly.pdbx_seq_one_letter_code
_entity_poly.pdbx_strand_id
1 'polypeptide(L)'
;MNIRRLLLIVIAVLAAVLLLIQIVPYGRAHQNPPVVQEPNWDSPQTRELAQRACFDCHSNETVWPWYSNIAPVSWLVQDDVDEGRKHLNFSAWGRSEGAGAPD
;
A
#
# COMPACT_ATOMS: atom_id res chain seq x y z
N MET A 1 15.53 10.26 -38.78
CA MET A 1 15.49 10.92 -37.47
C MET A 1 16.75 10.61 -36.72
N ASN A 2 17.46 11.62 -36.20
CA ASN A 2 18.65 11.36 -35.42
C ASN A 2 18.30 10.90 -34.00
N ILE A 3 19.25 10.25 -33.34
CA ILE A 3 19.04 9.65 -32.02
C ILE A 3 18.62 10.67 -30.97
N ARG A 4 19.17 11.88 -31.00
CA ARG A 4 18.83 12.96 -30.09
C ARG A 4 17.34 13.30 -30.16
N ARG A 5 16.83 13.46 -31.38
CA ARG A 5 15.43 13.80 -31.63
C ARG A 5 14.51 12.65 -31.17
N LEU A 6 14.91 11.42 -31.45
CA LEU A 6 14.17 10.24 -31.04
C LEU A 6 14.09 10.14 -29.52
N LEU A 7 15.20 10.36 -28.82
CA LEU A 7 15.24 10.33 -27.36
C LEU A 7 14.34 11.41 -26.75
N LEU A 8 14.35 12.62 -27.31
CA LEU A 8 13.48 13.69 -26.83
C LEU A 8 11.99 13.37 -27.01
N ILE A 9 11.64 12.76 -28.12
CA ILE A 9 10.27 12.33 -28.39
C ILE A 9 9.85 11.24 -27.40
N VAL A 10 10.69 10.25 -27.17
CA VAL A 10 10.42 9.16 -26.23
C VAL A 10 10.22 9.72 -24.83
N ILE A 11 11.10 10.60 -24.36
CA ILE A 11 10.98 11.24 -23.05
C ILE A 11 9.69 12.03 -22.95
N ALA A 12 9.34 12.81 -23.97
CA ALA A 12 8.12 13.58 -23.98
C ALA A 12 6.87 12.70 -23.91
N VAL A 13 6.86 11.59 -24.65
CA VAL A 13 5.75 10.63 -24.62
C VAL A 13 5.63 9.97 -23.25
N LEU A 14 6.75 9.53 -22.67
CA LEU A 14 6.74 8.92 -21.33
C LEU A 14 6.25 9.91 -20.27
N ALA A 15 6.71 11.16 -20.34
CA ALA A 15 6.24 12.21 -19.43
C ALA A 15 4.74 12.46 -19.58
N ALA A 16 4.24 12.51 -20.80
CA ALA A 16 2.81 12.69 -21.06
C ALA A 16 1.99 11.53 -20.53
N VAL A 17 2.43 10.29 -20.74
CA VAL A 17 1.76 9.11 -20.20
C VAL A 17 1.77 9.14 -18.67
N LEU A 18 2.90 9.47 -18.06
CA LEU A 18 3.01 9.54 -16.59
C LEU A 18 2.02 10.58 -16.04
N LEU A 19 1.90 11.74 -16.67
CA LEU A 19 0.95 12.75 -16.24
C LEU A 19 -0.50 12.33 -16.44
N LEU A 20 -0.80 11.66 -17.55
CA LEU A 20 -2.15 11.20 -17.86
C LEU A 20 -2.65 10.14 -16.89
N ILE A 21 -1.80 9.20 -16.49
CA ILE A 21 -2.20 8.14 -15.55
C ILE A 21 -2.50 8.68 -14.15
N GLN A 22 -2.06 9.92 -13.82
CA GLN A 22 -2.41 10.53 -12.54
C GLN A 22 -3.91 10.84 -12.42
N ILE A 23 -4.66 10.80 -13.52
CA ILE A 23 -6.12 10.97 -13.50
C ILE A 23 -6.80 9.79 -12.79
N VAL A 24 -6.20 8.60 -12.81
CA VAL A 24 -6.73 7.41 -12.14
C VAL A 24 -6.51 7.56 -10.64
N PRO A 25 -7.58 7.71 -9.82
CA PRO A 25 -7.43 8.01 -8.39
C PRO A 25 -7.13 6.79 -7.53
N TYR A 26 -7.16 5.59 -8.08
CA TYR A 26 -6.92 4.36 -7.33
C TYR A 26 -5.62 4.43 -6.55
N GLY A 27 -5.70 4.09 -5.27
CA GLY A 27 -4.53 4.04 -4.39
C GLY A 27 -4.23 5.34 -3.66
N ARG A 28 -4.92 6.44 -3.93
CA ARG A 28 -4.65 7.72 -3.28
C ARG A 28 -5.58 8.06 -2.12
N ALA A 29 -6.58 7.23 -1.85
CA ALA A 29 -7.49 7.47 -0.72
C ALA A 29 -6.83 7.19 0.63
N HIS A 30 -5.83 6.30 0.68
CA HIS A 30 -5.03 5.98 1.86
C HIS A 30 -5.89 5.68 3.09
N GLN A 31 -6.85 4.79 2.92
CA GLN A 31 -7.81 4.49 3.98
C GLN A 31 -7.19 3.64 5.07
N ASN A 32 -7.43 4.04 6.33
CA ASN A 32 -7.10 3.27 7.52
C ASN A 32 -8.40 3.04 8.28
N PRO A 33 -9.10 1.91 8.04
CA PRO A 33 -10.31 1.58 8.78
C PRO A 33 -10.03 1.46 10.29
N PRO A 34 -11.05 1.55 11.14
CA PRO A 34 -10.85 1.42 12.58
C PRO A 34 -10.22 0.07 12.95
N VAL A 35 -9.40 0.10 14.00
CA VAL A 35 -8.90 -1.13 14.61
C VAL A 35 -10.05 -1.78 15.35
N VAL A 36 -10.33 -3.04 15.04
CA VAL A 36 -11.43 -3.80 15.66
C VAL A 36 -10.92 -4.65 16.80
N GLN A 37 -9.87 -5.41 16.55
CA GLN A 37 -9.29 -6.32 17.56
C GLN A 37 -7.85 -6.63 17.16
N GLU A 38 -6.94 -6.54 18.13
CA GLU A 38 -5.56 -6.97 17.96
C GLU A 38 -5.34 -8.34 18.62
N PRO A 39 -4.26 -9.04 18.23
CA PRO A 39 -3.85 -10.25 18.96
C PRO A 39 -3.53 -9.94 20.42
N ASN A 40 -3.58 -10.95 21.26
CA ASN A 40 -3.06 -10.87 22.62
C ASN A 40 -1.53 -10.94 22.56
N TRP A 41 -0.90 -9.78 22.43
CA TRP A 41 0.56 -9.69 22.34
C TRP A 41 1.21 -10.23 23.61
N ASP A 42 2.27 -11.02 23.47
CA ASP A 42 3.01 -11.56 24.59
C ASP A 42 3.79 -10.47 25.35
N SER A 43 4.13 -9.38 24.66
CA SER A 43 4.79 -8.24 25.28
C SER A 43 4.61 -6.98 24.38
N PRO A 44 4.76 -5.77 24.95
CA PRO A 44 4.77 -4.55 24.15
C PRO A 44 5.89 -4.53 23.09
N GLN A 45 7.01 -5.18 23.39
CA GLN A 45 8.15 -5.26 22.47
C GLN A 45 7.80 -6.06 21.22
N THR A 46 7.07 -7.15 21.36
CA THR A 46 6.62 -7.94 20.21
C THR A 46 5.68 -7.13 19.31
N ARG A 47 4.75 -6.40 19.92
CA ARG A 47 3.86 -5.52 19.16
C ARG A 47 4.65 -4.45 18.40
N GLU A 48 5.63 -3.85 19.05
CA GLU A 48 6.46 -2.82 18.40
C GLU A 48 7.22 -3.37 17.19
N LEU A 49 7.75 -4.58 17.29
CA LEU A 49 8.42 -5.24 16.17
C LEU A 49 7.45 -5.49 15.02
N ALA A 50 6.26 -5.98 15.32
CA ALA A 50 5.23 -6.20 14.30
C ALA A 50 4.78 -4.88 13.67
N GLN A 51 4.66 -3.83 14.46
CA GLN A 51 4.28 -2.51 13.98
C GLN A 51 5.31 -1.96 13.00
N ARG A 52 6.59 -2.11 13.30
CA ARG A 52 7.67 -1.63 12.43
C ARG A 52 7.79 -2.42 11.14
N ALA A 53 7.63 -3.74 11.21
CA ALA A 53 7.95 -4.63 10.09
C ALA A 53 6.74 -5.04 9.27
N CYS A 54 5.54 -5.06 9.85
CA CYS A 54 4.39 -5.74 9.24
C CYS A 54 3.14 -4.86 9.12
N PHE A 55 2.96 -3.89 9.99
CA PHE A 55 1.68 -3.16 10.09
C PHE A 55 1.30 -2.40 8.83
N ASP A 56 2.26 -1.90 8.06
CA ASP A 56 1.93 -1.11 6.87
C ASP A 56 1.11 -1.91 5.86
N CYS A 57 1.36 -3.21 5.74
CA CYS A 57 0.62 -4.10 4.84
C CYS A 57 -0.38 -4.99 5.57
N HIS A 58 -0.21 -5.21 6.88
CA HIS A 58 -0.97 -6.20 7.64
C HIS A 58 -1.74 -5.59 8.80
N SER A 59 -2.15 -4.35 8.69
CA SER A 59 -3.02 -3.71 9.68
C SER A 59 -3.83 -2.58 9.03
N ASN A 60 -4.73 -2.00 9.82
CA ASN A 60 -5.46 -0.80 9.43
C ASN A 60 -4.73 0.48 9.85
N GLU A 61 -3.47 0.36 10.25
CA GLU A 61 -2.63 1.47 10.71
C GLU A 61 -1.44 1.67 9.79
N THR A 62 -1.69 1.72 8.49
CA THR A 62 -0.67 1.94 7.47
C THR A 62 -0.15 3.37 7.53
N VAL A 63 1.17 3.54 7.57
CA VAL A 63 1.81 4.83 7.36
C VAL A 63 2.09 4.95 5.86
N TRP A 64 1.20 5.65 5.16
CA TRP A 64 1.25 5.74 3.71
C TRP A 64 2.45 6.58 3.27
N PRO A 65 3.40 6.02 2.50
CA PRO A 65 4.57 6.79 2.06
C PRO A 65 4.18 7.85 1.02
N TRP A 66 5.02 8.86 0.88
CA TRP A 66 4.75 9.96 -0.05
C TRP A 66 4.58 9.48 -1.50
N TYR A 67 5.33 8.46 -1.89
CA TYR A 67 5.25 7.93 -3.26
C TYR A 67 3.96 7.14 -3.53
N SER A 68 3.17 6.85 -2.50
CA SER A 68 1.84 6.26 -2.67
C SER A 68 0.80 7.26 -3.18
N ASN A 69 1.21 8.51 -3.45
CA ASN A 69 0.38 9.52 -4.10
C ASN A 69 0.61 9.60 -5.61
N ILE A 70 1.62 8.93 -6.12
CA ILE A 70 2.08 9.05 -7.50
C ILE A 70 1.86 7.72 -8.23
N ALA A 71 0.99 7.74 -9.25
CA ALA A 71 0.78 6.57 -10.09
C ALA A 71 2.03 6.34 -10.98
N PRO A 72 2.41 5.11 -11.30
CA PRO A 72 1.72 3.86 -10.97
C PRO A 72 2.11 3.26 -9.61
N VAL A 73 3.06 3.88 -8.88
CA VAL A 73 3.51 3.37 -7.58
C VAL A 73 2.35 3.33 -6.58
N SER A 74 1.47 4.34 -6.61
CA SER A 74 0.27 4.37 -5.77
C SER A 74 -0.62 3.14 -5.98
N TRP A 75 -0.69 2.62 -7.20
CA TRP A 75 -1.46 1.42 -7.49
C TRP A 75 -0.83 0.18 -6.86
N LEU A 76 0.51 0.08 -6.93
CA LEU A 76 1.24 -1.05 -6.35
C LEU A 76 1.14 -1.05 -4.83
N VAL A 77 1.33 0.10 -4.19
CA VAL A 77 1.24 0.22 -2.73
C VAL A 77 -0.17 -0.14 -2.25
N GLN A 78 -1.20 0.37 -2.92
CA GLN A 78 -2.59 0.05 -2.56
C GLN A 78 -2.87 -1.45 -2.70
N ASP A 79 -2.42 -2.05 -3.80
CA ASP A 79 -2.60 -3.47 -4.02
C ASP A 79 -1.90 -4.30 -2.94
N ASP A 80 -0.67 -3.93 -2.57
CA ASP A 80 0.07 -4.61 -1.51
C ASP A 80 -0.64 -4.50 -0.16
N VAL A 81 -1.20 -3.34 0.16
CA VAL A 81 -1.94 -3.14 1.41
C VAL A 81 -3.24 -3.95 1.39
N ASP A 82 -3.99 -3.90 0.29
CA ASP A 82 -5.24 -4.65 0.16
C ASP A 82 -5.00 -6.15 0.30
N GLU A 83 -4.01 -6.68 -0.40
CA GLU A 83 -3.65 -8.11 -0.34
C GLU A 83 -3.10 -8.48 1.03
N GLY A 84 -2.27 -7.63 1.62
CA GLY A 84 -1.73 -7.87 2.96
C GLY A 84 -2.83 -7.97 4.00
N ARG A 85 -3.75 -7.00 4.01
CA ARG A 85 -4.89 -6.99 4.94
C ARG A 85 -5.82 -8.18 4.74
N LYS A 86 -5.96 -8.64 3.51
CA LYS A 86 -6.81 -9.77 3.16
C LYS A 86 -6.25 -11.08 3.71
N HIS A 87 -4.93 -11.26 3.64
CA HIS A 87 -4.28 -12.50 4.08
C HIS A 87 -3.99 -12.52 5.57
N LEU A 88 -3.66 -11.39 6.17
CA LEU A 88 -3.38 -11.26 7.59
C LEU A 88 -3.58 -9.80 8.00
N ASN A 89 -4.46 -9.56 8.98
CA ASN A 89 -4.73 -8.21 9.45
C ASN A 89 -4.71 -8.16 10.98
N PHE A 90 -3.67 -7.55 11.55
CA PHE A 90 -3.53 -7.40 12.99
C PHE A 90 -4.59 -6.48 13.61
N SER A 91 -5.29 -5.69 12.82
CA SER A 91 -6.36 -4.82 13.29
C SER A 91 -7.73 -5.48 13.28
N ALA A 92 -7.85 -6.66 12.68
CA ALA A 92 -9.08 -7.45 12.61
C ALA A 92 -8.81 -8.91 12.99
N TRP A 93 -8.04 -9.11 14.04
CA TRP A 93 -7.60 -10.41 14.48
C TRP A 93 -8.78 -11.27 14.92
N GLY A 94 -8.79 -12.53 14.51
CA GLY A 94 -9.87 -13.45 14.87
C GLY A 94 -11.16 -13.25 14.07
N ARG A 95 -11.18 -12.36 13.09
CA ARG A 95 -12.35 -12.15 12.23
C ARG A 95 -12.27 -13.01 10.98
N SER A 96 -13.35 -13.70 10.67
CA SER A 96 -13.40 -14.59 9.50
C SER A 96 -13.33 -13.85 8.18
N GLU A 97 -13.84 -12.62 8.15
CA GLU A 97 -13.72 -11.79 6.96
C GLU A 97 -12.30 -11.23 6.80
N GLY A 98 -11.55 -11.19 7.88
CA GLY A 98 -10.14 -10.88 7.81
C GLY A 98 -9.37 -12.14 7.52
N ALA A 99 -9.30 -12.53 6.27
CA ALA A 99 -8.60 -13.75 5.88
C ALA A 99 -7.19 -13.78 6.47
N GLY A 100 -6.77 -14.93 6.94
CA GLY A 100 -5.43 -15.12 7.45
C GLY A 100 -5.25 -14.86 8.94
N ALA A 101 -6.30 -14.51 9.69
CA ALA A 101 -6.18 -14.50 11.13
C ALA A 101 -6.13 -15.96 11.63
N PRO A 102 -5.04 -16.39 12.28
CA PRO A 102 -4.98 -17.75 12.82
C PRO A 102 -5.98 -17.91 13.95
N ASP A 103 -6.49 -19.10 14.07
CA ASP A 103 -7.42 -19.47 15.13
C ASP A 103 -6.73 -19.48 16.51
#